data_5f9b004dedb3c7090b63679facd5fe82
#
_entry.id   5f9b004dedb3c7090b63679facd5fe82
#
_cell.length_a   1.000
_cell.length_b   1.000
_cell.length_c   1.000
_cell.angle_alpha   90.00
_cell.angle_beta   90.00
_cell.angle_gamma   90.00
#
_symmetry.space_group_name_H-M   'P 1'
#
loop_
_entity.id
_entity.type
_entity.pdbx_description
1 polymer ?
#
loop_
_entity_poly.entity_id
_entity_poly.type
_entity_poly.pdbx_seq_one_letter_code
_entity_poly.pdbx_strand_id
1 'polypeptide(L)'
;MSLTKEIQQAICKAEIKKGNHVAENFNYFFPGELDVISVAKSGYVSELEVKVSRSDFNADAKKRKWHFYNWALQYPLSQSCQTPNYFTYVCPVINGKAIISESELKPYMGLIYFQDGELITVRKPKLIHKHKHDIIRLLTKMITVNNWHHYYGAQKLTIQNREAIAANDEYLKEKVNNSIKHLPRL
;
A
#
# COMPACT_ATOMS: atom_id res chain seq x y z
N MET A 1 13.57 3.02 -4.50
CA MET A 1 12.20 2.66 -4.05
C MET A 1 11.47 2.10 -5.24
N SER A 2 10.57 1.09 -5.07
CA SER A 2 9.78 0.59 -6.20
C SER A 2 8.66 1.60 -6.55
N LEU A 3 8.27 1.63 -7.83
CA LEU A 3 7.16 2.50 -8.30
C LEU A 3 5.86 2.23 -7.53
N THR A 4 5.54 0.95 -7.23
CA THR A 4 4.39 0.59 -6.40
C THR A 4 4.43 1.30 -5.05
N LYS A 5 5.59 1.26 -4.37
CA LYS A 5 5.74 1.89 -3.04
C LYS A 5 5.66 3.41 -3.11
N GLU A 6 6.16 4.01 -4.17
CA GLU A 6 6.04 5.45 -4.40
C GLU A 6 4.57 5.87 -4.56
N ILE A 7 3.80 5.13 -5.36
CA ILE A 7 2.37 5.37 -5.56
C ILE A 7 1.60 5.18 -4.25
N GLN A 8 1.85 4.08 -3.50
CA GLN A 8 1.22 3.85 -2.19
C GLN A 8 1.46 5.01 -1.22
N GLN A 9 2.71 5.51 -1.13
CA GLN A 9 3.04 6.66 -0.28
C GLN A 9 2.33 7.95 -0.72
N ALA A 10 2.24 8.20 -2.03
CA ALA A 10 1.50 9.35 -2.56
C ALA A 10 0.01 9.27 -2.19
N ILE A 11 -0.60 8.09 -2.31
CA ILE A 11 -2.00 7.84 -1.90
C ILE A 11 -2.16 8.11 -0.40
N CYS A 12 -1.32 7.49 0.44
CA CYS A 12 -1.39 7.66 1.89
C CYS A 12 -1.28 9.13 2.29
N LYS A 13 -0.32 9.87 1.72
CA LYS A 13 -0.15 11.30 1.95
C LYS A 13 -1.40 12.12 1.55
N ALA A 14 -2.00 11.80 0.40
CA ALA A 14 -3.20 12.49 -0.08
C ALA A 14 -4.42 12.19 0.82
N GLU A 15 -4.62 10.94 1.23
CA GLU A 15 -5.74 10.55 2.09
C GLU A 15 -5.60 11.09 3.52
N ILE A 16 -4.39 11.10 4.09
CA ILE A 16 -4.11 11.73 5.41
C ILE A 16 -4.42 13.22 5.37
N LYS A 17 -4.07 13.93 4.29
CA LYS A 17 -4.41 15.36 4.13
C LYS A 17 -5.92 15.61 4.14
N LYS A 18 -6.75 14.65 3.70
CA LYS A 18 -8.22 14.71 3.80
C LYS A 18 -8.73 14.39 5.22
N GLY A 19 -7.86 14.03 6.14
CA GLY A 19 -8.21 13.61 7.51
C GLY A 19 -8.71 12.18 7.62
N ASN A 20 -8.38 11.33 6.66
CA ASN A 20 -8.71 9.91 6.68
C ASN A 20 -7.62 9.10 7.41
N HIS A 21 -8.00 7.96 7.98
CA HIS A 21 -7.05 6.95 8.47
C HIS A 21 -6.68 6.02 7.32
N VAL A 22 -5.38 5.66 7.22
CA VAL A 22 -4.87 4.83 6.12
C VAL A 22 -3.99 3.69 6.63
N ALA A 23 -3.97 2.58 5.91
CA ALA A 23 -2.97 1.53 6.06
C ALA A 23 -2.62 0.96 4.67
N GLU A 24 -1.36 0.53 4.52
CA GLU A 24 -0.84 -0.15 3.33
C GLU A 24 -0.85 -1.67 3.56
N ASN A 25 -0.98 -2.44 2.46
CA ASN A 25 -0.89 -3.92 2.45
C ASN A 25 -1.79 -4.56 3.52
N PHE A 26 -3.04 -4.12 3.56
CA PHE A 26 -4.00 -4.48 4.60
C PHE A 26 -4.78 -5.74 4.23
N ASN A 27 -4.68 -6.82 5.05
CA ASN A 27 -5.25 -8.14 4.72
C ASN A 27 -6.06 -8.78 5.87
N TYR A 28 -6.48 -8.02 6.88
CA TYR A 28 -7.05 -8.61 8.13
C TYR A 28 -8.55 -8.42 8.31
N PHE A 29 -9.23 -7.76 7.40
CA PHE A 29 -10.64 -7.41 7.59
C PHE A 29 -11.52 -7.74 6.37
N PHE A 30 -10.98 -7.56 5.18
CA PHE A 30 -11.65 -7.82 3.91
C PHE A 30 -11.08 -9.07 3.22
N PRO A 31 -11.82 -9.69 2.28
CA PRO A 31 -11.30 -10.79 1.49
C PRO A 31 -10.16 -10.36 0.57
N GLY A 32 -8.96 -10.83 0.88
CA GLY A 32 -7.73 -10.50 0.15
C GLY A 32 -6.96 -9.34 0.75
N GLU A 33 -5.77 -9.13 0.21
CA GLU A 33 -4.91 -8.01 0.55
C GLU A 33 -5.34 -6.77 -0.25
N LEU A 34 -5.38 -5.63 0.43
CA LEU A 34 -5.64 -4.31 -0.15
C LEU A 34 -4.34 -3.52 -0.17
N ASP A 35 -3.94 -3.00 -1.33
CA ASP A 35 -2.70 -2.21 -1.45
C ASP A 35 -2.72 -0.98 -0.55
N VAL A 36 -3.81 -0.23 -0.55
CA VAL A 36 -4.09 0.86 0.40
C VAL A 36 -5.56 0.84 0.79
N ILE A 37 -5.82 0.90 2.09
CA ILE A 37 -7.15 1.14 2.66
C ILE A 37 -7.21 2.56 3.22
N SER A 38 -8.31 3.26 2.95
CA SER A 38 -8.61 4.59 3.50
C SER A 38 -9.97 4.58 4.19
N VAL A 39 -10.01 5.06 5.43
CA VAL A 39 -11.21 5.11 6.27
C VAL A 39 -11.55 6.57 6.57
N ALA A 40 -12.67 7.02 6.04
CA ALA A 40 -13.14 8.39 6.24
C ALA A 40 -13.80 8.56 7.62
N LYS A 41 -13.82 9.80 8.14
CA LYS A 41 -14.53 10.16 9.37
C LYS A 41 -16.02 9.79 9.37
N SER A 42 -16.62 9.71 8.18
CA SER A 42 -18.02 9.27 8.00
C SER A 42 -18.24 7.77 8.24
N GLY A 43 -17.18 6.99 8.39
CA GLY A 43 -17.20 5.54 8.53
C GLY A 43 -17.25 4.79 7.20
N TYR A 44 -17.14 5.47 6.08
CA TYR A 44 -16.98 4.82 4.78
C TYR A 44 -15.53 4.45 4.52
N VAL A 45 -15.35 3.33 3.84
CA VAL A 45 -14.06 2.71 3.56
C VAL A 45 -13.81 2.68 2.06
N SER A 46 -12.61 3.06 1.66
CA SER A 46 -12.13 3.01 0.27
C SER A 46 -10.98 2.03 0.14
N GLU A 47 -11.02 1.20 -0.89
CA GLU A 47 -9.89 0.43 -1.40
C GLU A 47 -9.25 1.18 -2.56
N LEU A 48 -7.92 1.38 -2.49
CA LEU A 48 -7.13 1.92 -3.58
C LEU A 48 -6.10 0.85 -3.99
N GLU A 49 -6.32 0.25 -5.16
CA GLU A 49 -5.55 -0.86 -5.71
C GLU A 49 -4.55 -0.33 -6.73
N VAL A 50 -3.27 -0.55 -6.49
CA VAL A 50 -2.16 -0.05 -7.33
C VAL A 50 -1.83 -1.07 -8.42
N LYS A 51 -1.78 -0.64 -9.67
CA LYS A 51 -1.41 -1.45 -10.82
C LYS A 51 -0.29 -0.77 -11.60
N VAL A 52 0.90 -1.35 -11.57
CA VAL A 52 2.09 -0.78 -12.24
C VAL A 52 2.41 -1.45 -13.58
N SER A 53 1.66 -2.49 -13.96
CA SER A 53 1.79 -3.14 -15.26
C SER A 53 0.44 -3.60 -15.80
N ARG A 54 0.37 -3.73 -17.13
CA ARG A 54 -0.82 -4.25 -17.82
C ARG A 54 -1.11 -5.71 -17.46
N SER A 55 -0.07 -6.52 -17.28
CA SER A 55 -0.21 -7.93 -16.89
C SER A 55 -0.80 -8.06 -15.48
N ASP A 56 -0.39 -7.21 -14.55
CA ASP A 56 -0.93 -7.19 -13.18
C ASP A 56 -2.41 -6.76 -13.18
N PHE A 57 -2.77 -5.72 -13.93
CA PHE A 57 -4.18 -5.34 -14.10
C PHE A 57 -5.03 -6.48 -14.69
N ASN A 58 -4.55 -7.17 -15.72
CA ASN A 58 -5.27 -8.28 -16.34
C ASN A 58 -5.42 -9.48 -15.37
N ALA A 59 -4.41 -9.75 -14.55
CA ALA A 59 -4.47 -10.81 -13.54
C ALA A 59 -5.50 -10.50 -12.43
N ASP A 60 -5.72 -9.24 -12.13
CA ASP A 60 -6.64 -8.80 -11.09
C ASP A 60 -8.10 -9.20 -11.38
N ALA A 61 -8.51 -9.26 -12.64
CA ALA A 61 -9.86 -9.67 -13.06
C ALA A 61 -10.24 -11.09 -12.57
N LYS A 62 -9.27 -11.95 -12.26
CA LYS A 62 -9.45 -13.32 -11.79
C LYS A 62 -9.50 -13.44 -10.25
N LYS A 63 -9.28 -12.35 -9.51
CA LYS A 63 -9.24 -12.38 -8.05
C LYS A 63 -10.61 -12.68 -7.45
N ARG A 64 -10.62 -13.51 -6.39
CA ARG A 64 -11.84 -13.90 -5.67
C ARG A 64 -12.60 -12.71 -5.08
N LYS A 65 -11.93 -11.60 -4.79
CA LYS A 65 -12.57 -10.39 -4.23
C LYS A 65 -13.76 -9.90 -5.07
N TRP A 66 -13.75 -10.10 -6.39
CA TRP A 66 -14.83 -9.66 -7.28
C TRP A 66 -16.17 -10.34 -7.04
N HIS A 67 -16.20 -11.56 -6.48
CA HIS A 67 -17.44 -12.20 -6.05
C HIS A 67 -18.12 -11.40 -4.93
N PHE A 68 -17.35 -10.91 -3.96
CA PHE A 68 -17.86 -10.10 -2.86
C PHE A 68 -18.33 -8.73 -3.33
N TYR A 69 -17.61 -8.09 -4.26
CA TYR A 69 -18.03 -6.83 -4.86
C TYR A 69 -19.32 -6.99 -5.67
N ASN A 70 -19.45 -8.02 -6.49
CA ASN A 70 -20.67 -8.30 -7.24
C ASN A 70 -21.85 -8.54 -6.29
N TRP A 71 -21.64 -9.30 -5.21
CA TRP A 71 -22.67 -9.51 -4.20
C TRP A 71 -23.09 -8.21 -3.52
N ALA A 72 -22.14 -7.35 -3.13
CA ALA A 72 -22.42 -6.07 -2.49
C ALA A 72 -23.20 -5.12 -3.43
N LEU A 73 -22.96 -5.18 -4.73
CA LEU A 73 -23.72 -4.43 -5.74
C LEU A 73 -25.16 -4.91 -5.88
N GLN A 74 -25.40 -6.22 -5.75
CA GLN A 74 -26.75 -6.80 -5.77
C GLN A 74 -27.54 -6.48 -4.49
N TYR A 75 -26.85 -6.41 -3.34
CA TYR A 75 -27.46 -6.23 -2.03
C TYR A 75 -26.87 -5.02 -1.28
N PRO A 76 -27.01 -3.80 -1.81
CA PRO A 76 -26.32 -2.61 -1.30
C PRO A 76 -26.79 -2.15 0.09
N LEU A 77 -27.92 -2.69 0.57
CA LEU A 77 -28.46 -2.42 1.90
C LEU A 77 -28.15 -3.53 2.91
N SER A 78 -27.49 -4.60 2.49
CA SER A 78 -27.12 -5.70 3.40
C SER A 78 -26.16 -5.23 4.47
N GLN A 79 -26.38 -5.69 5.71
CA GLN A 79 -25.50 -5.42 6.85
C GLN A 79 -24.29 -6.36 6.93
N SER A 80 -24.17 -7.30 5.99
CA SER A 80 -23.07 -8.28 5.96
C SER A 80 -22.10 -8.07 4.79
N CYS A 81 -22.01 -6.85 4.25
CA CYS A 81 -21.06 -6.54 3.19
C CYS A 81 -19.60 -6.72 3.66
N GLN A 82 -18.85 -7.53 2.92
CA GLN A 82 -17.45 -7.85 3.20
C GLN A 82 -16.49 -7.14 2.24
N THR A 83 -16.88 -5.99 1.71
CA THR A 83 -16.07 -5.18 0.80
C THR A 83 -16.01 -3.74 1.29
N PRO A 84 -14.97 -2.98 0.93
CA PRO A 84 -14.99 -1.52 1.07
C PRO A 84 -16.19 -0.89 0.33
N ASN A 85 -16.56 0.31 0.74
CA ASN A 85 -17.69 1.05 0.17
C ASN A 85 -17.35 1.64 -1.21
N TYR A 86 -16.07 1.90 -1.46
CA TYR A 86 -15.54 2.46 -2.70
C TYR A 86 -14.34 1.66 -3.16
N PHE A 87 -14.19 1.54 -4.48
CA PHE A 87 -13.04 0.89 -5.10
C PHE A 87 -12.44 1.81 -6.17
N THR A 88 -11.11 1.97 -6.15
CA THR A 88 -10.38 2.82 -7.09
C THR A 88 -9.10 2.13 -7.55
N TYR A 89 -8.87 2.04 -8.85
CA TYR A 89 -7.56 1.72 -9.39
C TYR A 89 -6.66 2.96 -9.41
N VAL A 90 -5.40 2.76 -9.08
CA VAL A 90 -4.35 3.77 -9.22
C VAL A 90 -3.24 3.21 -10.10
N CYS A 91 -2.91 3.88 -11.19
CA CYS A 91 -1.88 3.40 -12.10
C CYS A 91 -1.02 4.55 -12.65
N PRO A 92 0.26 4.28 -12.97
CA PRO A 92 1.13 5.30 -13.54
C PRO A 92 0.78 5.60 -15.00
N VAL A 93 1.14 6.81 -15.42
CA VAL A 93 1.26 7.21 -16.82
C VAL A 93 2.72 7.09 -17.21
N ILE A 94 3.03 6.21 -18.16
CA ILE A 94 4.39 5.94 -18.63
C ILE A 94 4.48 6.36 -20.09
N ASN A 95 5.41 7.27 -20.42
CA ASN A 95 5.58 7.81 -21.78
C ASN A 95 4.26 8.35 -22.38
N GLY A 96 3.48 9.07 -21.58
CA GLY A 96 2.20 9.65 -21.97
C GLY A 96 1.05 8.64 -22.13
N LYS A 97 1.26 7.37 -21.77
CA LYS A 97 0.24 6.31 -21.87
C LYS A 97 -0.10 5.78 -20.48
N ALA A 98 -1.37 5.79 -20.14
CA ALA A 98 -1.86 5.14 -18.92
C ALA A 98 -1.95 3.62 -19.11
N ILE A 99 -1.65 2.88 -18.03
CA ILE A 99 -1.73 1.41 -18.03
C ILE A 99 -3.19 0.95 -18.13
N ILE A 100 -4.13 1.70 -17.52
CA ILE A 100 -5.56 1.41 -17.47
C ILE A 100 -6.29 2.59 -18.09
N SER A 101 -7.22 2.32 -19.03
CA SER A 101 -8.13 3.34 -19.54
C SER A 101 -9.47 3.34 -18.80
N GLU A 102 -10.15 4.47 -18.77
CA GLU A 102 -11.45 4.59 -18.11
C GLU A 102 -12.51 3.66 -18.70
N SER A 103 -12.47 3.42 -20.01
CA SER A 103 -13.40 2.54 -20.73
C SER A 103 -13.33 1.08 -20.35
N GLU A 104 -12.23 0.63 -19.72
CA GLU A 104 -12.02 -0.75 -19.30
C GLU A 104 -12.63 -1.05 -17.93
N LEU A 105 -13.02 -0.03 -17.20
CA LEU A 105 -13.47 -0.16 -15.82
C LEU A 105 -14.99 -0.26 -15.71
N LYS A 106 -15.45 -1.05 -14.74
CA LYS A 106 -16.88 -1.10 -14.40
C LYS A 106 -17.37 0.28 -13.91
N PRO A 107 -18.66 0.62 -14.09
CA PRO A 107 -19.18 1.99 -13.84
C PRO A 107 -19.03 2.50 -12.40
N TYR A 108 -18.82 1.63 -11.42
CA TYR A 108 -18.64 1.99 -10.01
C TYR A 108 -17.19 2.22 -9.61
N MET A 109 -16.25 1.74 -10.40
CA MET A 109 -14.81 1.84 -10.10
C MET A 109 -14.30 3.23 -10.37
N GLY A 110 -13.49 3.76 -9.46
CA GLY A 110 -12.69 4.97 -9.66
C GLY A 110 -11.40 4.70 -10.42
N LEU A 111 -10.81 5.76 -10.94
CA LEU A 111 -9.49 5.74 -11.59
C LEU A 111 -8.70 6.98 -11.22
N ILE A 112 -7.48 6.76 -10.79
CA ILE A 112 -6.50 7.80 -10.51
C ILE A 112 -5.23 7.49 -11.29
N TYR A 113 -4.69 8.47 -11.99
CA TYR A 113 -3.39 8.39 -12.61
C TYR A 113 -2.32 8.95 -11.67
N PHE A 114 -1.18 8.28 -11.66
CA PHE A 114 0.04 8.78 -11.02
C PHE A 114 0.98 9.25 -12.11
N GLN A 115 1.27 10.54 -12.13
CA GLN A 115 2.12 11.17 -13.13
C GLN A 115 2.96 12.26 -12.47
N ASP A 116 4.26 12.25 -12.72
CA ASP A 116 5.21 13.27 -12.22
C ASP A 116 5.14 13.48 -10.69
N GLY A 117 4.90 12.40 -9.93
CA GLY A 117 4.78 12.43 -8.48
C GLY A 117 3.40 12.85 -7.96
N GLU A 118 2.44 13.14 -8.84
CA GLU A 118 1.11 13.62 -8.49
C GLU A 118 0.00 12.60 -8.79
N LEU A 119 -1.09 12.68 -8.02
CA LEU A 119 -2.29 11.88 -8.18
C LEU A 119 -3.37 12.68 -8.90
N ILE A 120 -3.72 12.27 -10.12
CA ILE A 120 -4.72 12.93 -10.98
C ILE A 120 -5.98 12.06 -11.01
N THR A 121 -7.08 12.56 -10.44
CA THR A 121 -8.36 11.83 -10.47
C THR A 121 -8.99 11.93 -11.86
N VAL A 122 -9.07 10.81 -12.55
CA VAL A 122 -9.73 10.66 -13.86
C VAL A 122 -11.21 10.39 -13.68
N ARG A 123 -11.54 9.44 -12.80
CA ARG A 123 -12.93 9.08 -12.48
C ARG A 123 -13.11 8.86 -10.99
N LYS A 124 -14.10 9.51 -10.39
CA LYS A 124 -14.47 9.28 -9.00
C LYS A 124 -15.19 7.93 -8.86
N PRO A 125 -14.91 7.13 -7.81
CA PRO A 125 -15.65 5.91 -7.54
C PRO A 125 -17.09 6.22 -7.14
N LYS A 126 -18.01 5.30 -7.45
CA LYS A 126 -19.38 5.36 -6.95
C LYS A 126 -19.54 4.49 -5.71
N LEU A 127 -20.47 4.86 -4.84
CA LEU A 127 -20.81 4.09 -3.66
C LEU A 127 -21.34 2.71 -4.07
N ILE A 128 -20.72 1.65 -3.57
CA ILE A 128 -21.06 0.25 -3.87
C ILE A 128 -22.19 -0.20 -2.93
N HIS A 129 -22.08 0.11 -1.64
CA HIS A 129 -23.08 -0.21 -0.62
C HIS A 129 -23.04 0.79 0.53
N LYS A 130 -24.15 0.88 1.30
CA LYS A 130 -24.31 1.82 2.42
C LYS A 130 -23.92 1.24 3.78
N HIS A 131 -23.55 -0.04 3.84
CA HIS A 131 -23.13 -0.65 5.10
C HIS A 131 -21.93 0.09 5.68
N LYS A 132 -22.02 0.44 6.96
CA LYS A 132 -20.90 1.00 7.72
C LYS A 132 -20.22 -0.11 8.49
N HIS A 133 -18.95 -0.27 8.25
CA HIS A 133 -18.14 -1.27 8.94
C HIS A 133 -17.94 -0.90 10.41
N ASP A 134 -17.63 -1.89 11.24
CA ASP A 134 -17.19 -1.66 12.63
C ASP A 134 -15.84 -0.93 12.60
N ILE A 135 -15.92 0.40 12.72
CA ILE A 135 -14.78 1.30 12.61
C ILE A 135 -13.78 1.08 13.73
N ILE A 136 -14.23 0.78 14.95
CA ILE A 136 -13.33 0.52 16.08
C ILE A 136 -12.48 -0.73 15.78
N ARG A 137 -13.13 -1.81 15.39
CA ARG A 137 -12.45 -3.05 15.02
C ARG A 137 -11.51 -2.84 13.83
N LEU A 138 -11.94 -2.09 12.82
CA LEU A 138 -11.14 -1.80 11.63
C LEU A 138 -9.89 -0.99 11.99
N LEU A 139 -10.05 0.13 12.71
CA LEU A 139 -8.92 0.98 13.13
C LEU A 139 -7.96 0.22 14.05
N THR A 140 -8.46 -0.60 14.97
CA THR A 140 -7.61 -1.46 15.80
C THR A 140 -6.74 -2.38 14.95
N LYS A 141 -7.29 -2.99 13.91
CA LYS A 141 -6.53 -3.83 12.97
C LYS A 141 -5.51 -3.02 12.16
N MET A 142 -5.88 -1.82 11.71
CA MET A 142 -4.96 -0.92 10.99
C MET A 142 -3.76 -0.52 11.86
N ILE A 143 -3.99 -0.18 13.12
CA ILE A 143 -2.93 0.14 14.10
C ILE A 143 -2.02 -1.08 14.30
N THR A 144 -2.59 -2.26 14.46
CA THR A 144 -1.83 -3.50 14.63
C THR A 144 -0.90 -3.74 13.44
N VAL A 145 -1.40 -3.62 12.21
CA VAL A 145 -0.61 -3.79 10.97
C VAL A 145 0.50 -2.76 10.90
N ASN A 146 0.19 -1.48 11.15
CA ASN A 146 1.20 -0.41 11.12
C ASN A 146 2.29 -0.63 12.17
N ASN A 147 1.93 -1.04 13.40
CA ASN A 147 2.88 -1.35 14.45
C ASN A 147 3.78 -2.55 14.07
N TRP A 148 3.24 -3.59 13.43
CA TRP A 148 4.03 -4.71 12.93
C TRP A 148 5.05 -4.25 11.88
N HIS A 149 4.66 -3.42 10.91
CA HIS A 149 5.57 -2.87 9.92
C HIS A 149 6.67 -2.03 10.55
N HIS A 150 6.35 -1.19 11.54
CA HIS A 150 7.34 -0.41 12.28
C HIS A 150 8.29 -1.30 13.09
N TYR A 151 7.77 -2.28 13.82
CA TYR A 151 8.58 -3.17 14.65
C TYR A 151 9.55 -4.01 13.81
N TYR A 152 9.08 -4.67 12.77
CA TYR A 152 9.95 -5.47 11.91
C TYR A 152 10.87 -4.61 11.05
N GLY A 153 10.41 -3.46 10.58
CA GLY A 153 11.26 -2.49 9.89
C GLY A 153 12.40 -2.00 10.77
N ALA A 154 12.13 -1.67 12.04
CA ALA A 154 13.14 -1.28 13.01
C ALA A 154 14.11 -2.43 13.35
N GLN A 155 13.62 -3.67 13.52
CA GLN A 155 14.48 -4.83 13.74
C GLN A 155 15.41 -5.10 12.55
N LYS A 156 14.90 -5.04 11.33
CA LYS A 156 15.71 -5.22 10.12
C LYS A 156 16.81 -4.16 10.02
N LEU A 157 16.49 -2.91 10.33
CA LEU A 157 17.45 -1.81 10.34
C LEU A 157 18.52 -2.02 11.43
N THR A 158 18.13 -2.52 12.61
CA THR A 158 19.04 -2.83 13.71
C THR A 158 19.99 -3.98 13.36
N ILE A 159 19.51 -5.02 12.68
CA ILE A 159 20.35 -6.12 12.20
C ILE A 159 21.35 -5.61 11.16
N GLN A 160 20.88 -4.86 10.14
CA GLN A 160 21.76 -4.29 9.14
C GLN A 160 22.83 -3.36 9.72
N ASN A 161 22.45 -2.55 10.72
CA ASN A 161 23.43 -1.69 11.42
C ASN A 161 24.45 -2.48 12.21
N ARG A 162 24.06 -3.58 12.88
CA ARG A 162 25.00 -4.46 13.59
C ARG A 162 25.98 -5.14 12.65
N GLU A 163 25.51 -5.63 11.49
CA GLU A 163 26.36 -6.22 10.46
C GLU A 163 27.36 -5.20 9.88
N ALA A 164 26.92 -3.96 9.63
CA ALA A 164 27.78 -2.89 9.15
C ALA A 164 28.83 -2.48 10.18
N ILE A 165 28.47 -2.43 11.48
CA ILE A 165 29.40 -2.15 12.58
C ILE A 165 30.44 -3.28 12.70
N ALA A 166 30.01 -4.55 12.66
CA ALA A 166 30.90 -5.69 12.73
C ALA A 166 31.91 -5.72 11.56
N ALA A 167 31.44 -5.45 10.34
CA ALA A 167 32.32 -5.35 9.17
C ALA A 167 33.34 -4.22 9.29
N ASN A 168 32.96 -3.08 9.86
CA ASN A 168 33.85 -1.95 10.09
C ASN A 168 34.89 -2.26 11.18
N ASP A 169 34.51 -2.97 12.24
CA ASP A 169 35.44 -3.42 13.30
C ASP A 169 36.47 -4.41 12.76
N GLU A 170 36.09 -5.34 11.88
CA GLU A 170 37.06 -6.25 11.23
C GLU A 170 38.03 -5.48 10.33
N TYR A 171 37.54 -4.55 9.54
CA TYR A 171 38.39 -3.68 8.69
C TYR A 171 39.39 -2.88 9.52
N LEU A 172 38.99 -2.31 10.65
CA LEU A 172 39.86 -1.55 11.53
C LEU A 172 40.92 -2.46 12.21
N LYS A 173 40.55 -3.66 12.64
CA LYS A 173 41.50 -4.65 13.19
C LYS A 173 42.56 -5.06 12.17
N GLU A 174 42.16 -5.30 10.94
CA GLU A 174 43.10 -5.64 9.87
C GLU A 174 44.07 -4.49 9.58
N LYS A 175 43.56 -3.26 9.53
CA LYS A 175 44.37 -2.07 9.33
C LYS A 175 45.41 -1.83 10.44
N VAL A 176 45.00 -2.02 11.70
CA VAL A 176 45.90 -1.92 12.87
C VAL A 176 46.97 -3.01 12.83
N ASN A 177 46.61 -4.27 12.56
CA ASN A 177 47.55 -5.37 12.45
C ASN A 177 48.57 -5.18 11.32
N ASN A 178 48.16 -4.64 10.18
CA ASN A 178 49.08 -4.32 9.08
C ASN A 178 50.00 -3.18 9.43
N SER A 179 49.54 -2.16 10.17
CA SER A 179 50.38 -1.06 10.65
C SER A 179 51.45 -1.53 11.66
N ILE A 180 51.12 -2.46 12.55
CA ILE A 180 52.06 -3.03 13.53
C ILE A 180 53.14 -3.89 12.85
N LYS A 181 52.87 -4.59 11.77
CA LYS A 181 53.84 -5.39 11.01
C LYS A 181 54.92 -4.56 10.33
N HIS A 182 54.72 -3.29 10.13
CA HIS A 182 55.67 -2.38 9.49
C HIS A 182 56.43 -1.48 10.48
N LEU A 183 56.26 -1.69 11.78
CA LEU A 183 57.09 -0.99 12.79
C LEU A 183 58.49 -1.63 12.83
N PRO A 184 59.58 -0.83 12.77
CA PRO A 184 60.92 -1.36 12.94
C PRO A 184 61.03 -2.01 14.31
N ARG A 185 61.60 -3.23 14.37
CA ARG A 185 61.95 -3.87 15.63
C ARG A 185 63.08 -3.06 16.25
N LEU A 186 62.82 -2.43 17.40
CA LEU A 186 63.81 -1.77 18.23
C LEU A 186 64.75 -2.82 18.92
#